data_718d91e9465df572d2f0e778dc6ee30d
#
_entry.id   718d91e9465df572d2f0e778dc6ee30d
#
_cell.length_a   1.000
_cell.length_b   1.000
_cell.length_c   1.000
_cell.angle_alpha   90.00
_cell.angle_beta   90.00
_cell.angle_gamma   90.00
#
_symmetry.space_group_name_H-M   'P 1'
#
loop_
_entity.id
_entity.type
_entity.pdbx_description
1 polymer ?
#
loop_
_entity_poly.entity_id
_entity_poly.type
_entity_poly.pdbx_seq_one_letter_code
_entity_poly.pdbx_strand_id
1 'polypeptide(L)'
;MQGYMQELSKKIVGRSTLLIGFCLLIALTFNQLSPRGLHLITTYYAVKSEGRLLKVPIFSPRTYRQTPPELNNLNPVTEVSLEEVRRLHAEGLALFIDTRPRAEYLRGHIARAISLPLEDFEQAVEALAQIPPERHIVTYCDGSECSQSVELAVKLSERGFLDIAFFPGGWQAWAEAGLPVLTGALP
;
A
#
# COMPACT_ATOMS: atom_id res chain seq x y z
N MET A 1 31.25 17.94 -49.28
CA MET A 1 30.06 18.30 -48.49
C MET A 1 29.62 17.16 -47.51
N GLN A 2 29.60 15.90 -47.93
CA GLN A 2 29.20 14.75 -47.08
C GLN A 2 30.11 14.53 -45.85
N GLY A 3 31.44 14.66 -45.95
CA GLY A 3 32.34 14.45 -44.81
C GLY A 3 32.18 15.47 -43.70
N TYR A 4 31.89 16.74 -44.05
CA TYR A 4 31.63 17.79 -43.06
C TYR A 4 30.34 17.55 -42.27
N MET A 5 29.30 17.08 -42.94
CA MET A 5 28.01 16.73 -42.30
C MET A 5 28.14 15.53 -41.37
N GLN A 6 28.95 14.54 -41.67
CA GLN A 6 29.21 13.38 -40.81
C GLN A 6 30.00 13.77 -39.56
N GLU A 7 31.01 14.65 -39.69
CA GLU A 7 31.77 15.14 -38.53
C GLU A 7 30.89 16.03 -37.61
N LEU A 8 30.05 16.87 -38.19
CA LEU A 8 29.10 17.69 -37.42
C LEU A 8 28.08 16.83 -36.68
N SER A 9 27.54 15.80 -37.34
CA SER A 9 26.62 14.81 -36.73
C SER A 9 27.28 14.08 -35.55
N LYS A 10 28.48 13.60 -35.67
CA LYS A 10 29.22 12.92 -34.59
C LYS A 10 29.45 13.87 -33.37
N LYS A 11 29.80 15.13 -33.64
CA LYS A 11 29.97 16.14 -32.55
C LYS A 11 28.67 16.47 -31.86
N ILE A 12 27.57 16.59 -32.61
CA ILE A 12 26.23 16.85 -32.03
C ILE A 12 25.78 15.65 -31.18
N VAL A 13 25.85 14.45 -31.72
CA VAL A 13 25.48 13.20 -31.01
C VAL A 13 26.35 13.02 -29.75
N GLY A 14 27.67 13.22 -29.84
CA GLY A 14 28.56 13.11 -28.67
C GLY A 14 28.26 14.14 -27.59
N ARG A 15 27.93 15.40 -27.96
CA ARG A 15 27.53 16.43 -26.98
C ARG A 15 26.17 16.14 -26.35
N SER A 16 25.21 15.65 -27.15
CA SER A 16 23.89 15.29 -26.66
C SER A 16 23.93 14.10 -25.69
N THR A 17 24.73 13.07 -25.99
CA THR A 17 24.91 11.93 -25.07
C THR A 17 25.60 12.33 -23.77
N LEU A 18 26.57 13.25 -23.81
CA LEU A 18 27.23 13.78 -22.62
C LEU A 18 26.25 14.59 -21.72
N LEU A 19 25.41 15.41 -22.34
CA LEU A 19 24.37 16.19 -21.63
C LEU A 19 23.33 15.28 -21.00
N ILE A 20 22.85 14.26 -21.70
CA ILE A 20 21.88 13.29 -21.17
C ILE A 20 22.50 12.53 -19.99
N GLY A 21 23.76 12.07 -20.13
CA GLY A 21 24.47 11.41 -19.02
C GLY A 21 24.62 12.29 -17.79
N PHE A 22 24.92 13.57 -17.98
CA PHE A 22 25.05 14.54 -16.88
C PHE A 22 23.70 14.82 -16.21
N CYS A 23 22.62 14.99 -16.98
CA CYS A 23 21.28 15.15 -16.43
C CYS A 23 20.81 13.92 -15.63
N LEU A 24 21.08 12.71 -16.14
CA LEU A 24 20.80 11.47 -15.41
C LEU A 24 21.58 11.39 -14.10
N LEU A 25 22.84 11.79 -14.10
CA LEU A 25 23.70 11.78 -12.91
C LEU A 25 23.19 12.77 -11.86
N ILE A 26 22.78 13.96 -12.28
CA ILE A 26 22.14 14.95 -11.39
C ILE A 26 20.80 14.40 -10.85
N ALA A 27 19.97 13.82 -11.69
CA ALA A 27 18.68 13.27 -11.27
C ALA A 27 18.87 12.13 -10.26
N LEU A 28 19.85 11.25 -10.46
CA LEU A 28 20.17 10.16 -9.55
C LEU A 28 20.73 10.67 -8.22
N THR A 29 21.64 11.66 -8.25
CA THR A 29 22.18 12.26 -7.02
C THR A 29 21.12 13.03 -6.25
N PHE A 30 20.27 13.79 -6.94
CA PHE A 30 19.14 14.48 -6.30
C PHE A 30 18.16 13.49 -5.68
N ASN A 31 17.84 12.40 -6.39
CA ASN A 31 17.00 11.34 -5.85
C ASN A 31 17.63 10.66 -4.62
N GLN A 32 18.98 10.51 -4.60
CA GLN A 32 19.70 9.93 -3.46
C GLN A 32 19.71 10.84 -2.23
N LEU A 33 19.78 12.16 -2.42
CA LEU A 33 19.85 13.16 -1.35
C LEU A 33 18.45 13.59 -0.86
N SER A 34 17.41 13.38 -1.68
CA SER A 34 16.05 13.77 -1.33
C SER A 34 15.47 12.85 -0.24
N PRO A 35 14.89 13.39 0.85
CA PRO A 35 14.16 12.60 1.84
C PRO A 35 12.96 11.84 1.24
N ARG A 36 12.41 12.35 0.14
CA ARG A 36 11.31 11.74 -0.63
C ARG A 36 11.77 11.05 -1.91
N GLY A 37 13.06 10.78 -2.05
CA GLY A 37 13.62 10.12 -3.24
C GLY A 37 13.06 8.72 -3.43
N LEU A 38 12.89 8.32 -4.71
CA LEU A 38 12.43 6.99 -5.08
C LEU A 38 13.56 5.97 -4.93
N HIS A 39 13.25 4.78 -4.44
CA HIS A 39 14.15 3.63 -4.54
C HIS A 39 14.06 3.06 -5.95
N LEU A 40 15.14 3.25 -6.74
CA LEU A 40 15.23 2.75 -8.12
C LEU A 40 15.54 1.25 -8.21
N ILE A 41 15.97 0.66 -7.11
CA ILE A 41 16.21 -0.79 -7.00
C ILE A 41 15.29 -1.29 -5.89
N THR A 42 14.22 -1.91 -6.28
CA THR A 42 13.27 -2.50 -5.33
C THR A 42 13.54 -4.00 -5.26
N THR A 43 13.86 -4.45 -4.05
CA THR A 43 13.82 -5.87 -3.73
C THR A 43 12.36 -6.23 -3.49
N TYR A 44 11.81 -7.10 -4.32
CA TYR A 44 10.49 -7.67 -4.08
C TYR A 44 10.56 -8.61 -2.89
N TYR A 45 9.73 -8.39 -1.90
CA TYR A 45 9.46 -9.40 -0.89
C TYR A 45 8.15 -10.09 -1.26
N ALA A 46 8.25 -11.20 -1.97
CA ALA A 46 7.14 -12.13 -2.11
C ALA A 46 7.27 -13.17 -1.01
N VAL A 47 6.50 -13.05 0.05
CA VAL A 47 6.40 -14.11 1.06
C VAL A 47 5.34 -15.08 0.58
N LYS A 48 5.75 -16.23 0.08
CA LYS A 48 4.86 -17.35 -0.21
C LYS A 48 4.94 -18.33 0.96
N SER A 49 3.95 -18.28 1.85
CA SER A 49 3.72 -19.30 2.84
C SER A 49 2.31 -19.86 2.63
N GLU A 50 2.22 -21.15 2.27
CA GLU A 50 0.98 -21.92 2.18
C GLU A 50 -0.18 -21.25 1.41
N GLY A 51 0.11 -20.70 0.23
CA GLY A 51 -0.91 -20.06 -0.64
C GLY A 51 -1.11 -18.56 -0.42
N ARG A 52 -0.35 -17.93 0.45
CA ARG A 52 -0.42 -16.51 0.81
C ARG A 52 0.61 -15.70 0.02
N LEU A 53 0.16 -14.64 -0.67
CA LEU A 53 1.01 -13.72 -1.43
C LEU A 53 0.89 -12.32 -0.82
N LEU A 54 1.94 -11.85 -0.15
CA LEU A 54 2.11 -10.44 0.19
C LEU A 54 2.78 -9.74 -1.01
N LYS A 55 2.05 -8.90 -1.73
CA LYS A 55 2.60 -8.01 -2.75
C LYS A 55 2.93 -6.68 -2.10
N VAL A 56 4.22 -6.39 -1.89
CA VAL A 56 4.67 -5.06 -1.47
C VAL A 56 4.92 -4.21 -2.71
N PRO A 57 4.43 -2.95 -2.76
CA PRO A 57 4.53 -2.11 -3.96
C PRO A 57 5.98 -1.80 -4.35
N ILE A 58 6.21 -1.73 -5.67
CA ILE A 58 7.51 -1.50 -6.32
C ILE A 58 8.15 -0.15 -5.96
N PHE A 59 7.36 0.81 -5.48
CA PHE A 59 7.80 2.16 -5.18
C PHE A 59 7.38 2.56 -3.76
N SER A 60 8.29 2.45 -2.81
CA SER A 60 8.13 3.05 -1.48
C SER A 60 9.06 4.25 -1.31
N PRO A 61 8.60 5.38 -0.74
CA PRO A 61 9.48 6.51 -0.41
C PRO A 61 10.56 6.08 0.61
N ARG A 62 11.72 6.74 0.58
CA ARG A 62 12.85 6.44 1.48
C ARG A 62 12.55 6.50 2.97
N THR A 63 11.46 7.15 3.37
CA THR A 63 10.99 7.17 4.76
C THR A 63 10.62 5.77 5.27
N TYR A 64 10.45 4.80 4.37
CA TYR A 64 10.21 3.38 4.68
C TYR A 64 11.54 2.59 4.88
N ARG A 65 12.63 3.25 5.25
CA ARG A 65 13.88 2.57 5.62
C ARG A 65 13.83 2.14 7.10
N GLN A 66 12.83 1.37 7.47
CA GLN A 66 13.03 0.44 8.57
C GLN A 66 13.49 -0.87 7.93
N THR A 67 14.57 -1.44 8.45
CA THR A 67 14.95 -2.84 8.19
C THR A 67 13.67 -3.65 8.18
N PRO A 68 13.42 -4.49 7.14
CA PRO A 68 12.26 -5.37 7.19
C PRO A 68 12.29 -6.05 8.56
N PRO A 69 11.21 -5.99 9.35
CA PRO A 69 11.17 -6.80 10.55
C PRO A 69 11.51 -8.21 10.10
N GLU A 70 12.35 -8.90 10.87
CA GLU A 70 12.68 -10.29 10.55
C GLU A 70 11.36 -10.99 10.31
N LEU A 71 11.13 -11.45 9.08
CA LEU A 71 9.86 -12.02 8.62
C LEU A 71 9.33 -13.14 9.56
N ASN A 72 10.21 -13.66 10.40
CA ASN A 72 9.90 -14.68 11.41
C ASN A 72 9.06 -14.17 12.59
N ASN A 73 8.87 -12.86 12.74
CA ASN A 73 8.15 -12.26 13.87
C ASN A 73 6.85 -11.57 13.48
N LEU A 74 6.50 -11.52 12.18
CA LEU A 74 5.22 -10.97 11.73
C LEU A 74 4.13 -12.04 11.81
N ASN A 75 3.02 -11.69 12.44
CA ASN A 75 1.81 -12.48 12.31
C ASN A 75 1.37 -12.48 10.84
N PRO A 76 1.02 -13.64 10.29
CA PRO A 76 0.68 -13.73 8.88
C PRO A 76 -0.57 -12.94 8.58
N VAL A 77 -0.47 -12.02 7.62
CA VAL A 77 -1.63 -11.33 7.04
C VAL A 77 -2.27 -12.24 6.01
N THR A 78 -3.58 -12.47 6.12
CA THR A 78 -4.31 -13.39 5.25
C THR A 78 -5.21 -12.65 4.27
N GLU A 79 -5.35 -13.20 3.07
CA GLU A 79 -6.37 -12.75 2.11
C GLU A 79 -7.71 -13.41 2.46
N VAL A 80 -8.80 -12.63 2.43
CA VAL A 80 -10.16 -13.13 2.64
C VAL A 80 -11.05 -12.85 1.44
N SER A 81 -11.92 -13.81 1.13
CA SER A 81 -12.88 -13.70 0.03
C SER A 81 -14.10 -12.85 0.43
N LEU A 82 -14.89 -12.42 -0.56
CA LEU A 82 -16.17 -11.72 -0.33
C LEU A 82 -17.13 -12.56 0.53
N GLU A 83 -17.18 -13.86 0.31
CA GLU A 83 -18.04 -14.77 1.08
C GLU A 83 -17.66 -14.77 2.57
N GLU A 84 -16.39 -14.87 2.86
CA GLU A 84 -15.88 -14.86 4.24
C GLU A 84 -16.07 -13.48 4.89
N VAL A 85 -15.79 -12.40 4.17
CA VAL A 85 -16.01 -11.03 4.66
C VAL A 85 -17.50 -10.79 4.98
N ARG A 86 -18.40 -11.28 4.14
CA ARG A 86 -19.84 -11.21 4.37
C ARG A 86 -20.23 -11.93 5.68
N ARG A 87 -19.72 -13.14 5.89
CA ARG A 87 -19.94 -13.92 7.11
C ARG A 87 -19.43 -13.18 8.35
N LEU A 88 -18.16 -12.74 8.32
CA LEU A 88 -17.53 -12.01 9.42
C LEU A 88 -18.30 -10.73 9.79
N HIS A 89 -18.78 -10.02 8.76
CA HIS A 89 -19.59 -8.82 8.95
C HIS A 89 -20.95 -9.12 9.59
N ALA A 90 -21.68 -10.11 9.07
CA ALA A 90 -23.01 -10.48 9.56
C ALA A 90 -22.97 -10.94 11.01
N GLU A 91 -21.95 -11.70 11.39
CA GLU A 91 -21.75 -12.22 12.75
C GLU A 91 -21.06 -11.22 13.71
N GLY A 92 -20.58 -10.07 13.19
CA GLY A 92 -19.88 -9.06 14.02
C GLY A 92 -18.52 -9.52 14.56
N LEU A 93 -17.89 -10.49 13.89
CA LEU A 93 -16.66 -11.14 14.36
C LEU A 93 -15.40 -10.34 14.04
N ALA A 94 -15.42 -9.44 13.06
CA ALA A 94 -14.28 -8.65 12.64
C ALA A 94 -14.49 -7.14 12.82
N LEU A 95 -13.41 -6.42 13.03
CA LEU A 95 -13.34 -4.97 12.86
C LEU A 95 -12.92 -4.68 11.42
N PHE A 96 -13.76 -3.94 10.71
CA PHE A 96 -13.47 -3.52 9.34
C PHE A 96 -12.77 -2.16 9.33
N ILE A 97 -11.69 -2.03 8.56
CA ILE A 97 -10.93 -0.79 8.44
C ILE A 97 -10.86 -0.39 6.96
N ASP A 98 -11.44 0.77 6.65
CA ASP A 98 -11.40 1.40 5.33
C ASP A 98 -10.12 2.24 5.20
N THR A 99 -9.27 1.86 4.25
CA THR A 99 -7.98 2.54 4.01
C THR A 99 -8.07 3.62 2.93
N ARG A 100 -9.25 3.80 2.33
CA ARG A 100 -9.47 4.82 1.30
C ARG A 100 -9.40 6.23 1.91
N PRO A 101 -9.17 7.26 1.06
CA PRO A 101 -9.27 8.63 1.49
C PRO A 101 -10.58 8.91 2.22
N ARG A 102 -10.53 9.69 3.30
CA ARG A 102 -11.71 9.97 4.14
C ARG A 102 -12.91 10.51 3.35
N ALA A 103 -12.68 11.26 2.28
CA ALA A 103 -13.75 11.76 1.43
C ALA A 103 -14.53 10.63 0.73
N GLU A 104 -13.89 9.51 0.43
CA GLU A 104 -14.53 8.33 -0.15
C GLU A 104 -15.30 7.53 0.89
N TYR A 105 -14.71 7.34 2.06
CA TYR A 105 -15.41 6.75 3.20
C TYR A 105 -16.72 7.48 3.51
N LEU A 106 -16.71 8.81 3.56
CA LEU A 106 -17.90 9.62 3.84
C LEU A 106 -19.00 9.47 2.78
N ARG A 107 -18.63 9.21 1.53
CA ARG A 107 -19.58 8.95 0.43
C ARG A 107 -20.25 7.58 0.53
N GLY A 108 -19.53 6.61 1.09
CA GLY A 108 -20.04 5.26 1.29
C GLY A 108 -18.95 4.31 1.76
N HIS A 109 -19.25 3.51 2.78
CA HIS A 109 -18.33 2.54 3.36
C HIS A 109 -19.09 1.29 3.84
N ILE A 110 -18.38 0.20 4.08
CA ILE A 110 -18.93 -1.02 4.69
C ILE A 110 -19.49 -0.64 6.06
N ALA A 111 -20.75 -0.98 6.32
CA ALA A 111 -21.38 -0.66 7.60
C ALA A 111 -20.53 -1.15 8.77
N ARG A 112 -20.41 -0.34 9.82
CA ARG A 112 -19.56 -0.57 10.99
C ARG A 112 -18.05 -0.59 10.74
N ALA A 113 -17.58 -0.19 9.56
CA ALA A 113 -16.17 0.02 9.32
C ALA A 113 -15.70 1.35 9.92
N ILE A 114 -14.45 1.40 10.36
CA ILE A 114 -13.79 2.65 10.73
C ILE A 114 -12.92 3.15 9.59
N SER A 115 -12.79 4.47 9.47
CA SER A 115 -11.90 5.10 8.49
C SER A 115 -10.50 5.22 9.06
N LEU A 116 -9.53 4.64 8.37
CA LEU A 116 -8.11 4.80 8.67
C LEU A 116 -7.31 4.86 7.36
N PRO A 117 -7.29 6.00 6.68
CA PRO A 117 -6.39 6.21 5.56
C PRO A 117 -4.94 5.91 5.94
N LEU A 118 -4.17 5.34 5.01
CA LEU A 118 -2.80 4.90 5.29
C LEU A 118 -1.90 6.06 5.77
N GLU A 119 -2.13 7.27 5.25
CA GLU A 119 -1.43 8.48 5.65
C GLU A 119 -1.68 8.90 7.10
N ASP A 120 -2.83 8.53 7.67
CA ASP A 120 -3.22 8.88 9.03
C ASP A 120 -2.77 7.84 10.07
N PHE A 121 -2.15 6.73 9.64
CA PHE A 121 -1.80 5.61 10.51
C PHE A 121 -0.98 6.01 11.74
N GLU A 122 0.08 6.81 11.54
CA GLU A 122 0.96 7.20 12.65
C GLU A 122 0.26 8.08 13.70
N GLN A 123 -0.76 8.84 13.28
CA GLN A 123 -1.57 9.68 14.15
C GLN A 123 -2.61 8.87 14.94
N ALA A 124 -3.01 7.72 14.37
CA ALA A 124 -4.03 6.85 14.97
C ALA A 124 -3.46 5.82 15.98
N VAL A 125 -2.15 5.75 16.15
CA VAL A 125 -1.47 4.71 16.96
C VAL A 125 -2.01 4.64 18.39
N GLU A 126 -2.26 5.79 19.04
CA GLU A 126 -2.80 5.82 20.42
C GLU A 126 -4.23 5.26 20.47
N ALA A 127 -5.05 5.57 19.46
CA ALA A 127 -6.41 5.03 19.35
C ALA A 127 -6.40 3.53 19.05
N LEU A 128 -5.51 3.08 18.17
CA LEU A 128 -5.31 1.66 17.85
C LEU A 128 -4.88 0.85 19.07
N ALA A 129 -4.12 1.42 19.99
CA ALA A 129 -3.70 0.75 21.22
C ALA A 129 -4.86 0.38 22.17
N GLN A 130 -6.05 0.93 21.95
CA GLN A 130 -7.26 0.55 22.68
C GLN A 130 -7.95 -0.71 22.12
N ILE A 131 -7.54 -1.16 20.96
CA ILE A 131 -8.08 -2.37 20.31
C ILE A 131 -7.29 -3.58 20.85
N PRO A 132 -7.98 -4.63 21.34
CA PRO A 132 -7.30 -5.86 21.78
C PRO A 132 -6.45 -6.45 20.64
N PRO A 133 -5.21 -6.90 20.91
CA PRO A 133 -4.32 -7.47 19.89
C PRO A 133 -4.91 -8.69 19.17
N GLU A 134 -5.78 -9.44 19.84
CA GLU A 134 -6.44 -10.64 19.32
C GLU A 134 -7.69 -10.31 18.48
N ARG A 135 -8.06 -9.04 18.38
CA ARG A 135 -9.23 -8.65 17.59
C ARG A 135 -9.00 -9.00 16.12
N HIS A 136 -9.90 -9.79 15.54
CA HIS A 136 -9.88 -10.04 14.11
C HIS A 136 -10.12 -8.74 13.35
N ILE A 137 -9.17 -8.33 12.50
CA ILE A 137 -9.20 -7.09 11.74
C ILE A 137 -9.21 -7.43 10.25
N VAL A 138 -10.12 -6.81 9.51
CA VAL A 138 -10.17 -6.89 8.05
C VAL A 138 -9.96 -5.50 7.47
N THR A 139 -8.85 -5.31 6.80
CA THR A 139 -8.57 -4.07 6.05
C THR A 139 -9.09 -4.18 4.63
N TYR A 140 -9.61 -3.08 4.09
CA TYR A 140 -10.03 -3.00 2.69
C TYR A 140 -9.79 -1.62 2.12
N CYS A 141 -9.72 -1.55 0.78
CA CYS A 141 -9.72 -0.29 0.05
C CYS A 141 -10.72 -0.33 -1.11
N ASP A 142 -10.45 0.31 -2.22
CA ASP A 142 -11.43 0.42 -3.30
C ASP A 142 -11.66 -0.91 -4.03
N GLY A 143 -10.57 -1.61 -4.42
CA GLY A 143 -10.64 -2.88 -5.15
C GLY A 143 -9.26 -3.51 -5.34
N SER A 144 -9.18 -4.51 -6.23
CA SER A 144 -8.05 -5.42 -6.39
C SER A 144 -6.71 -4.77 -6.76
N GLU A 145 -6.72 -3.57 -7.35
CA GLU A 145 -5.50 -2.85 -7.73
C GLU A 145 -4.95 -1.97 -6.60
N CYS A 146 -5.66 -1.87 -5.49
CA CYS A 146 -5.29 -1.03 -4.37
C CYS A 146 -4.41 -1.80 -3.37
N SER A 147 -3.18 -1.33 -3.16
CA SER A 147 -2.23 -1.93 -2.21
C SER A 147 -2.36 -1.42 -0.78
N GLN A 148 -3.12 -0.34 -0.54
CA GLN A 148 -3.19 0.33 0.76
C GLN A 148 -3.73 -0.57 1.88
N SER A 149 -4.70 -1.44 1.58
CA SER A 149 -5.24 -2.38 2.57
C SER A 149 -4.20 -3.41 3.01
N VAL A 150 -3.39 -3.91 2.09
CA VAL A 150 -2.28 -4.83 2.41
C VAL A 150 -1.21 -4.11 3.22
N GLU A 151 -0.85 -2.89 2.84
CA GLU A 151 0.17 -2.10 3.54
C GLU A 151 -0.27 -1.76 4.97
N LEU A 152 -1.53 -1.36 5.17
CA LEU A 152 -2.07 -1.12 6.50
C LEU A 152 -2.09 -2.42 7.33
N ALA A 153 -2.49 -3.55 6.74
CA ALA A 153 -2.49 -4.85 7.42
C ALA A 153 -1.09 -5.24 7.92
N VAL A 154 -0.05 -5.02 7.11
CA VAL A 154 1.35 -5.24 7.52
C VAL A 154 1.74 -4.32 8.68
N LYS A 155 1.42 -3.01 8.60
CA LYS A 155 1.71 -2.06 9.68
C LYS A 155 1.02 -2.43 11.00
N LEU A 156 -0.21 -2.93 10.94
CA LEU A 156 -0.92 -3.42 12.12
C LEU A 156 -0.23 -4.67 12.71
N SER A 157 0.22 -5.61 11.87
CA SER A 157 0.99 -6.77 12.32
C SER A 157 2.31 -6.35 13.00
N GLU A 158 3.02 -5.36 12.45
CA GLU A 158 4.23 -4.78 13.04
C GLU A 158 3.96 -4.13 14.42
N ARG A 159 2.72 -3.69 14.67
CA ARG A 159 2.29 -3.13 15.96
C ARG A 159 1.76 -4.19 16.95
N GLY A 160 1.81 -5.46 16.58
CA GLY A 160 1.50 -6.58 17.47
C GLY A 160 0.07 -7.10 17.40
N PHE A 161 -0.73 -6.67 16.42
CA PHE A 161 -2.01 -7.32 16.17
C PHE A 161 -1.81 -8.72 15.61
N LEU A 162 -2.55 -9.69 16.13
CA LEU A 162 -2.30 -11.12 15.93
C LEU A 162 -3.13 -11.74 14.80
N ASP A 163 -4.32 -11.19 14.52
CA ASP A 163 -5.31 -11.75 13.61
C ASP A 163 -5.77 -10.71 12.60
N ILE A 164 -5.06 -10.64 11.48
CA ILE A 164 -5.26 -9.61 10.45
C ILE A 164 -5.48 -10.23 9.11
N ALA A 165 -6.51 -9.76 8.43
CA ALA A 165 -6.80 -10.09 7.04
C ALA A 165 -6.95 -8.83 6.18
N PHE A 166 -6.82 -8.99 4.86
CA PHE A 166 -7.18 -7.96 3.90
C PHE A 166 -8.18 -8.51 2.88
N PHE A 167 -9.08 -7.64 2.44
CA PHE A 167 -10.11 -7.96 1.46
C PHE A 167 -9.79 -7.30 0.12
N PRO A 168 -9.26 -8.05 -0.88
CA PRO A 168 -8.84 -7.48 -2.16
C PRO A 168 -10.00 -7.01 -3.04
N GLY A 169 -11.21 -7.60 -2.87
CA GLY A 169 -12.41 -7.13 -3.56
C GLY A 169 -12.83 -5.72 -3.15
N GLY A 170 -12.49 -5.32 -1.94
CA GLY A 170 -12.67 -3.97 -1.43
C GLY A 170 -14.10 -3.46 -1.46
N TRP A 171 -14.20 -2.14 -1.46
CA TRP A 171 -15.48 -1.44 -1.54
C TRP A 171 -16.30 -1.82 -2.76
N GLN A 172 -15.65 -1.93 -3.94
CA GLN A 172 -16.37 -2.22 -5.18
C GLN A 172 -17.13 -3.54 -5.10
N ALA A 173 -16.45 -4.64 -4.77
CA ALA A 173 -17.09 -5.96 -4.68
C ALA A 173 -18.17 -6.01 -3.60
N TRP A 174 -17.98 -5.30 -2.48
CA TRP A 174 -18.98 -5.21 -1.42
C TRP A 174 -20.24 -4.48 -1.88
N ALA A 175 -20.08 -3.32 -2.53
CA ALA A 175 -21.19 -2.49 -3.01
C ALA A 175 -21.95 -3.16 -4.16
N GLU A 176 -21.23 -3.77 -5.11
CA GLU A 176 -21.82 -4.54 -6.23
C GLU A 176 -22.63 -5.74 -5.74
N ALA A 177 -22.23 -6.36 -4.64
CA ALA A 177 -22.98 -7.44 -4.00
C ALA A 177 -24.24 -6.96 -3.24
N GLY A 178 -24.51 -5.66 -3.19
CA GLY A 178 -25.68 -5.09 -2.49
C GLY A 178 -25.66 -5.29 -0.97
N LEU A 179 -24.45 -5.40 -0.39
CA LEU A 179 -24.27 -5.65 1.04
C LEU A 179 -24.41 -4.34 1.86
N PRO A 180 -24.60 -4.42 3.19
CA PRO A 180 -24.88 -3.26 4.03
C PRO A 180 -23.82 -2.17 3.95
N VAL A 181 -24.22 -0.96 3.60
CA VAL A 181 -23.37 0.23 3.50
C VAL A 181 -23.92 1.36 4.35
N LEU A 182 -23.02 2.23 4.79
CA LEU A 182 -23.37 3.48 5.47
C LEU A 182 -22.69 4.65 4.75
N THR A 183 -23.21 5.84 5.01
CA THR A 183 -22.67 7.12 4.54
C THR A 183 -22.45 8.06 5.73
N GLY A 184 -21.54 9.02 5.59
CA GLY A 184 -21.23 9.96 6.68
C GLY A 184 -20.08 9.48 7.57
N ALA A 185 -19.94 10.12 8.74
CA ALA A 185 -18.76 9.95 9.60
C ALA A 185 -18.89 8.81 10.62
N LEU A 186 -20.07 8.28 10.81
CA LEU A 186 -20.32 7.21 11.80
C LEU A 186 -20.16 5.84 11.14
N PRO A 187 -19.53 4.88 11.85
CA PRO A 187 -19.35 3.52 11.38
C PRO A 187 -20.64 2.70 11.39
#